data_f80c8dcbf58fdf45bfc3d2f4a53116a6
#
_entry.id   f80c8dcbf58fdf45bfc3d2f4a53116a6
#
_cell.length_a   1.000
_cell.length_b   1.000
_cell.length_c   1.000
_cell.angle_alpha   90.00
_cell.angle_beta   90.00
_cell.angle_gamma   90.00
#
_symmetry.space_group_name_H-M   'P 1'
#
loop_
_entity.id
_entity.type
_entity.pdbx_description
1 polymer ?
#
loop_
_entity_poly.entity_id
_entity_poly.type
_entity_poly.pdbx_seq_one_letter_code
_entity_poly.pdbx_strand_id
1 'polypeptide(L)'
;MTTGHAADETTDPGTDPGADHKTDADTGPKTDPGANPGADHKTDAGPDPGAGRLAILRAARRAFTQRPYAEVTMRGIAADAGVSASLIVKRFGTKERLFNTVADFGPAADRLFAAPPAVLGRHLVLTMVRLRRENHSDPLLRVVFSLGNMDERTLLRERFREQVTARLAGLIGGERSELRAELITGQLLGLGATLSLHRPGAGEEATPELLADLYAPALQRLITGHPDLPDQ
;
A
#
# COMPACT_ATOMS: atom_id res chain seq x y z
N MET A 1 0.14 31.28 58.20
CA MET A 1 -0.55 32.59 58.00
C MET A 1 -1.46 32.33 56.81
N THR A 2 -2.61 32.00 57.10
CA THR A 2 -3.86 32.78 57.21
C THR A 2 -4.49 32.92 55.84
N THR A 3 -5.51 32.15 55.63
CA THR A 3 -6.97 32.47 55.63
C THR A 3 -7.40 32.91 54.23
N GLY A 4 -8.47 32.46 53.67
CA GLY A 4 -9.69 31.87 54.09
C GLY A 4 -10.79 32.20 53.12
N HIS A 5 -11.74 31.39 53.04
CA HIS A 5 -13.19 31.69 53.11
C HIS A 5 -13.84 32.02 51.75
N ALA A 6 -14.83 31.37 51.40
CA ALA A 6 -16.18 30.88 51.76
C ALA A 6 -17.13 31.31 50.64
N ALA A 7 -17.84 30.37 50.06
CA ALA A 7 -19.23 29.95 50.26
C ALA A 7 -20.29 31.00 49.88
N ASP A 8 -21.27 30.60 49.12
CA ASP A 8 -22.71 30.58 49.44
C ASP A 8 -23.50 30.29 48.14
N GLU A 9 -24.20 29.22 48.04
CA GLU A 9 -25.61 28.94 48.34
C GLU A 9 -26.60 29.91 47.65
N THR A 10 -27.51 29.42 46.93
CA THR A 10 -28.91 29.00 47.16
C THR A 10 -29.70 29.27 45.86
N THR A 11 -30.67 28.65 45.35
CA THR A 11 -31.79 27.86 45.78
C THR A 11 -32.70 27.60 44.54
N ASP A 12 -33.16 26.42 44.35
CA ASP A 12 -34.38 26.02 43.66
C ASP A 12 -35.62 26.63 44.37
N PRO A 13 -36.88 26.61 43.95
CA PRO A 13 -37.58 25.62 43.12
C PRO A 13 -38.79 26.16 42.32
N GLY A 14 -39.46 25.25 41.57
CA GLY A 14 -40.93 25.29 41.53
C GLY A 14 -41.56 25.20 40.15
N THR A 15 -42.09 24.13 39.86
CA THR A 15 -43.48 23.65 39.84
C THR A 15 -44.19 23.64 38.48
N ASP A 16 -44.49 22.45 38.04
CA ASP A 16 -45.59 21.98 37.19
C ASP A 16 -46.99 22.41 37.76
N PRO A 17 -48.16 22.33 37.12
CA PRO A 17 -48.61 21.32 36.18
C PRO A 17 -49.77 21.76 35.20
N GLY A 18 -50.22 20.81 34.40
CA GLY A 18 -51.67 20.67 34.03
C GLY A 18 -51.97 20.82 32.54
N ALA A 19 -52.35 19.82 31.96
CA ALA A 19 -53.58 19.05 31.77
C ALA A 19 -54.34 19.34 30.45
N ASP A 20 -54.50 18.25 29.69
CA ASP A 20 -55.71 17.83 28.94
C ASP A 20 -56.40 18.78 27.96
N HIS A 21 -56.54 18.31 26.72
CA HIS A 21 -57.89 17.95 26.17
C HIS A 21 -57.81 17.12 24.87
N LYS A 22 -58.58 16.05 24.88
CA LYS A 22 -59.08 15.24 23.78
C LYS A 22 -60.01 16.02 22.83
N THR A 23 -60.13 15.65 21.57
CA THR A 23 -61.30 15.03 20.95
C THR A 23 -61.18 14.96 19.42
N ASP A 24 -61.27 13.81 18.91
CA ASP A 24 -62.22 13.13 17.98
C ASP A 24 -62.34 13.63 16.55
N ALA A 25 -62.12 12.67 15.69
CA ALA A 25 -62.86 12.14 14.53
C ALA A 25 -63.37 13.08 13.46
N ASP A 26 -63.04 12.80 12.20
CA ASP A 26 -64.05 12.32 11.23
C ASP A 26 -63.41 11.84 9.89
N THR A 27 -63.93 10.83 9.41
CA THR A 27 -64.09 9.99 8.26
C THR A 27 -63.82 10.61 6.87
N GLY A 28 -62.98 9.93 6.07
CA GLY A 28 -62.87 9.49 4.70
C GLY A 28 -63.64 10.19 3.54
N PRO A 29 -63.63 9.74 2.28
CA PRO A 29 -62.71 8.79 1.62
C PRO A 29 -62.21 9.24 0.22
N LYS A 30 -61.25 8.40 -0.33
CA LYS A 30 -60.99 8.10 -1.75
C LYS A 30 -60.71 9.21 -2.77
N THR A 31 -59.53 9.11 -3.37
CA THR A 31 -59.36 8.72 -4.80
C THR A 31 -57.88 8.58 -5.14
N ASP A 32 -57.49 7.39 -5.55
CA ASP A 32 -56.37 7.14 -6.48
C ASP A 32 -56.91 7.45 -7.90
N PRO A 33 -56.14 7.84 -8.93
CA PRO A 33 -54.97 7.11 -9.44
C PRO A 33 -53.90 8.04 -10.06
N GLY A 34 -52.67 7.60 -10.08
CA GLY A 34 -51.61 8.24 -10.86
C GLY A 34 -50.34 7.42 -10.85
N ALA A 35 -50.31 6.38 -11.68
CA ALA A 35 -49.12 5.63 -11.98
C ALA A 35 -48.02 6.57 -12.48
N ASN A 36 -46.91 6.62 -11.78
CA ASN A 36 -45.68 7.18 -12.29
C ASN A 36 -44.68 6.03 -12.53
N PRO A 37 -44.41 5.64 -13.80
CA PRO A 37 -43.36 4.71 -14.15
C PRO A 37 -42.08 5.50 -14.40
N GLY A 38 -41.23 5.62 -13.40
CA GLY A 38 -39.95 6.32 -13.51
C GLY A 38 -39.09 6.12 -12.27
N ALA A 39 -39.03 4.88 -11.79
CA ALA A 39 -37.97 4.52 -10.89
C ALA A 39 -36.70 4.26 -11.73
N ASP A 40 -35.91 5.29 -11.93
CA ASP A 40 -34.53 5.15 -12.30
C ASP A 40 -33.85 4.18 -11.31
N HIS A 41 -33.74 2.95 -11.73
CA HIS A 41 -32.79 2.03 -11.14
C HIS A 41 -31.41 2.63 -11.38
N LYS A 42 -30.94 3.50 -10.49
CA LYS A 42 -29.53 3.66 -10.24
C LYS A 42 -29.02 2.26 -9.92
N THR A 43 -28.50 1.63 -10.93
CA THR A 43 -27.62 0.48 -10.79
C THR A 43 -26.47 0.97 -9.93
N ASP A 44 -26.58 0.67 -8.65
CA ASP A 44 -25.46 0.79 -7.69
C ASP A 44 -24.46 -0.29 -8.11
N ALA A 45 -23.69 0.03 -9.16
CA ALA A 45 -22.53 -0.72 -9.55
C ALA A 45 -21.54 -0.53 -8.40
N GLY A 46 -21.64 -1.38 -7.40
CA GLY A 46 -20.70 -1.44 -6.30
C GLY A 46 -19.28 -1.43 -6.86
N PRO A 47 -18.35 -0.77 -6.20
CA PRO A 47 -16.98 -0.60 -6.70
C PRO A 47 -16.44 -1.95 -7.14
N ASP A 48 -15.86 -1.99 -8.35
CA ASP A 48 -15.24 -3.16 -8.94
C ASP A 48 -14.44 -3.92 -7.85
N PRO A 49 -14.73 -5.21 -7.62
CA PRO A 49 -14.07 -5.99 -6.58
C PRO A 49 -12.55 -5.93 -6.65
N GLY A 50 -11.99 -5.76 -7.86
CA GLY A 50 -10.57 -5.59 -8.11
C GLY A 50 -10.04 -4.22 -7.69
N ALA A 51 -10.75 -3.14 -8.01
CA ALA A 51 -10.35 -1.77 -7.66
C ALA A 51 -10.33 -1.57 -6.14
N GLY A 52 -11.34 -2.09 -5.42
CA GLY A 52 -11.38 -2.03 -3.96
C GLY A 52 -10.21 -2.80 -3.30
N ARG A 53 -9.82 -3.97 -3.85
CA ARG A 53 -8.66 -4.72 -3.37
C ARG A 53 -7.36 -3.92 -3.54
N LEU A 54 -7.15 -3.32 -4.70
CA LEU A 54 -5.96 -2.51 -4.98
C LEU A 54 -5.90 -1.26 -4.09
N ALA A 55 -7.02 -0.59 -3.84
CA ALA A 55 -7.10 0.56 -2.94
C ALA A 55 -6.68 0.17 -1.51
N ILE A 56 -7.18 -0.96 -0.99
CA ILE A 56 -6.80 -1.48 0.34
C ILE A 56 -5.29 -1.78 0.38
N LEU A 57 -4.76 -2.48 -0.61
CA LEU A 57 -3.33 -2.83 -0.62
C LEU A 57 -2.43 -1.58 -0.72
N ARG A 58 -2.84 -0.56 -1.49
CA ARG A 58 -2.12 0.73 -1.56
C ARG A 58 -2.14 1.46 -0.22
N ALA A 59 -3.30 1.56 0.42
CA ALA A 59 -3.45 2.19 1.73
C ALA A 59 -2.65 1.44 2.81
N ALA A 60 -2.75 0.10 2.85
CA ALA A 60 -1.98 -0.73 3.76
C ALA A 60 -0.47 -0.56 3.55
N ARG A 61 -0.02 -0.54 2.30
CA ARG A 61 1.39 -0.28 1.97
C ARG A 61 1.86 1.06 2.54
N ARG A 62 1.11 2.15 2.29
CA ARG A 62 1.45 3.46 2.85
C ARG A 62 1.49 3.43 4.37
N ALA A 63 0.45 2.88 5.00
CA ALA A 63 0.35 2.82 6.45
C ALA A 63 1.53 2.09 7.10
N PHE A 64 1.87 0.89 6.61
CA PHE A 64 2.98 0.08 7.14
C PHE A 64 4.37 0.62 6.76
N THR A 65 4.48 1.51 5.80
CA THR A 65 5.75 2.18 5.48
C THR A 65 5.98 3.40 6.36
N GLN A 66 4.93 4.13 6.69
CA GLN A 66 5.02 5.42 7.38
C GLN A 66 4.92 5.32 8.90
N ARG A 67 4.32 4.26 9.42
CA ARG A 67 4.05 4.09 10.86
C ARG A 67 4.50 2.71 11.35
N PRO A 68 4.90 2.59 12.62
CA PRO A 68 5.17 1.30 13.25
C PRO A 68 3.95 0.38 13.15
N TYR A 69 4.18 -0.92 13.00
CA TYR A 69 3.10 -1.91 12.87
C TYR A 69 2.08 -1.81 14.01
N ALA A 70 2.53 -1.58 15.24
CA ALA A 70 1.66 -1.47 16.40
C ALA A 70 0.63 -0.35 16.27
N GLU A 71 1.01 0.78 15.64
CA GLU A 71 0.18 1.97 15.46
C GLU A 71 -0.76 1.88 14.25
N VAL A 72 -0.48 0.99 13.31
CA VAL A 72 -1.34 0.79 12.14
C VAL A 72 -2.59 0.03 12.55
N THR A 73 -3.76 0.57 12.21
CA THR A 73 -5.06 -0.07 12.48
C THR A 73 -5.81 -0.40 11.19
N MET A 74 -6.60 -1.48 11.23
CA MET A 74 -7.48 -1.86 10.10
C MET A 74 -8.48 -0.75 9.76
N ARG A 75 -8.95 0.01 10.78
CA ARG A 75 -9.84 1.17 10.59
C ARG A 75 -9.14 2.33 9.88
N GLY A 76 -7.90 2.63 10.26
CA GLY A 76 -7.10 3.66 9.60
C GLY A 76 -6.83 3.30 8.13
N ILE A 77 -6.46 2.05 7.84
CA ILE A 77 -6.28 1.58 6.47
C ILE A 77 -7.60 1.68 5.67
N ALA A 78 -8.75 1.36 6.30
CA ALA A 78 -10.06 1.45 5.66
C ALA A 78 -10.42 2.89 5.28
N ALA A 79 -10.19 3.83 6.19
CA ALA A 79 -10.39 5.26 5.93
C ALA A 79 -9.51 5.75 4.77
N ASP A 80 -8.22 5.40 4.78
CA ASP A 80 -7.27 5.76 3.73
C ASP A 80 -7.58 5.11 2.36
N ALA A 81 -8.27 3.96 2.37
CA ALA A 81 -8.68 3.23 1.17
C ALA A 81 -10.08 3.62 0.66
N GLY A 82 -10.83 4.42 1.41
CA GLY A 82 -12.21 4.78 1.09
C GLY A 82 -13.18 3.59 1.16
N VAL A 83 -12.94 2.65 2.07
CA VAL A 83 -13.78 1.43 2.24
C VAL A 83 -14.15 1.20 3.70
N SER A 84 -15.09 0.29 3.97
CA SER A 84 -15.41 -0.10 5.34
C SER A 84 -14.35 -1.04 5.94
N ALA A 85 -14.12 -0.93 7.25
CA ALA A 85 -13.22 -1.83 7.97
C ALA A 85 -13.67 -3.29 7.89
N SER A 86 -14.98 -3.54 7.87
CA SER A 86 -15.55 -4.87 7.69
C SER A 86 -15.19 -5.50 6.34
N LEU A 87 -15.11 -4.70 5.28
CA LEU A 87 -14.67 -5.17 3.96
C LEU A 87 -13.21 -5.63 4.00
N ILE A 88 -12.32 -4.91 4.70
CA ILE A 88 -10.92 -5.32 4.84
C ILE A 88 -10.84 -6.63 5.60
N VAL A 89 -11.54 -6.74 6.74
CA VAL A 89 -11.57 -7.97 7.54
C VAL A 89 -12.12 -9.14 6.73
N LYS A 90 -13.20 -8.94 5.97
CA LYS A 90 -13.77 -9.98 5.10
C LYS A 90 -12.78 -10.46 4.03
N ARG A 91 -11.96 -9.56 3.47
CA ARG A 91 -11.04 -9.88 2.35
C ARG A 91 -9.67 -10.40 2.79
N PHE A 92 -9.13 -9.87 3.87
CA PHE A 92 -7.76 -10.13 4.31
C PHE A 92 -7.68 -10.79 5.68
N GLY A 93 -8.78 -10.83 6.44
CA GLY A 93 -8.82 -11.39 7.78
C GLY A 93 -8.16 -10.47 8.80
N THR A 94 -6.97 -10.82 9.27
CA THR A 94 -6.25 -10.09 10.31
C THR A 94 -5.30 -9.04 9.75
N LYS A 95 -4.88 -8.09 10.61
CA LYS A 95 -3.82 -7.10 10.28
C LYS A 95 -2.53 -7.79 9.87
N GLU A 96 -2.18 -8.88 10.51
CA GLU A 96 -1.00 -9.67 10.20
C GLU A 96 -1.07 -10.28 8.80
N ARG A 97 -2.20 -10.89 8.41
CA ARG A 97 -2.39 -11.41 7.06
C ARG A 97 -2.33 -10.31 6.00
N LEU A 98 -2.91 -9.15 6.28
CA LEU A 98 -2.82 -7.99 5.40
C LEU A 98 -1.37 -7.51 5.27
N PHE A 99 -0.63 -7.42 6.39
CA PHE A 99 0.80 -7.09 6.38
C PHE A 99 1.59 -8.09 5.56
N ASN A 100 1.39 -9.38 5.78
CA ASN A 100 2.04 -10.44 5.02
C ASN A 100 1.75 -10.35 3.51
N THR A 101 0.50 -10.03 3.13
CA THR A 101 0.14 -9.84 1.72
C THR A 101 0.86 -8.63 1.10
N VAL A 102 1.02 -7.55 1.84
CA VAL A 102 1.74 -6.38 1.32
C VAL A 102 3.26 -6.52 1.40
N ALA A 103 3.78 -7.40 2.24
CA ALA A 103 5.20 -7.74 2.36
C ALA A 103 5.62 -8.88 1.41
N ASP A 104 4.73 -9.34 0.54
CA ASP A 104 5.04 -10.35 -0.47
C ASP A 104 5.68 -9.68 -1.70
N PHE A 105 6.91 -10.09 -2.01
CA PHE A 105 7.68 -9.66 -3.18
C PHE A 105 7.61 -10.68 -4.32
N GLY A 106 7.06 -11.87 -4.09
CA GLY A 106 7.00 -12.96 -5.06
C GLY A 106 6.47 -12.54 -6.42
N PRO A 107 5.27 -11.94 -6.51
CA PRO A 107 4.70 -11.50 -7.79
C PRO A 107 5.54 -10.46 -8.55
N ALA A 108 6.25 -9.58 -7.82
CA ALA A 108 7.16 -8.63 -8.43
C ALA A 108 8.45 -9.33 -8.91
N ALA A 109 8.99 -10.24 -8.11
CA ALA A 109 10.16 -11.04 -8.46
C ALA A 109 9.90 -11.94 -9.69
N ASP A 110 8.72 -12.55 -9.79
CA ASP A 110 8.33 -13.35 -10.96
C ASP A 110 8.37 -12.52 -12.26
N ARG A 111 7.89 -11.29 -12.21
CA ARG A 111 7.95 -10.37 -13.36
C ARG A 111 9.38 -9.89 -13.64
N LEU A 112 10.16 -9.59 -12.61
CA LEU A 112 11.55 -9.12 -12.74
C LEU A 112 12.46 -10.20 -13.34
N PHE A 113 12.23 -11.45 -13.02
CA PHE A 113 13.10 -12.56 -13.42
C PHE A 113 12.55 -13.37 -14.59
N ALA A 114 11.57 -12.85 -15.33
CA ALA A 114 10.95 -13.53 -16.46
C ALA A 114 11.79 -13.55 -17.74
N ALA A 115 13.06 -13.13 -17.69
CA ALA A 115 13.95 -13.11 -18.84
C ALA A 115 15.20 -13.99 -18.60
N PRO A 116 15.77 -14.56 -19.66
CA PRO A 116 17.02 -15.31 -19.55
C PRO A 116 18.20 -14.41 -19.15
N PRO A 117 19.25 -14.96 -18.49
CA PRO A 117 20.40 -14.19 -18.02
C PRO A 117 21.06 -13.29 -19.06
N ALA A 118 21.09 -13.70 -20.32
CA ALA A 118 21.73 -12.95 -21.42
C ALA A 118 21.14 -11.55 -21.64
N VAL A 119 19.86 -11.33 -21.33
CA VAL A 119 19.15 -10.05 -21.52
C VAL A 119 18.50 -9.53 -20.23
N LEU A 120 18.82 -10.17 -19.12
CA LEU A 120 18.16 -9.92 -17.83
C LEU A 120 18.38 -8.48 -17.35
N GLY A 121 19.59 -7.92 -17.54
CA GLY A 121 19.89 -6.56 -17.07
C GLY A 121 18.93 -5.52 -17.67
N ARG A 122 18.66 -5.60 -18.96
CA ARG A 122 17.69 -4.71 -19.62
C ARG A 122 16.26 -4.98 -19.16
N HIS A 123 15.91 -6.24 -19.05
CA HIS A 123 14.59 -6.67 -18.60
C HIS A 123 14.28 -6.17 -17.17
N LEU A 124 15.23 -6.25 -16.24
CA LEU A 124 15.12 -5.78 -14.87
C LEU A 124 14.78 -4.28 -14.83
N VAL A 125 15.52 -3.45 -15.58
CA VAL A 125 15.28 -2.01 -15.60
C VAL A 125 13.92 -1.69 -16.19
N LEU A 126 13.58 -2.25 -17.36
CA LEU A 126 12.30 -2.02 -18.03
C LEU A 126 11.13 -2.43 -17.13
N THR A 127 11.21 -3.62 -16.54
CA THR A 127 10.15 -4.16 -15.68
C THR A 127 9.98 -3.32 -14.41
N MET A 128 11.08 -2.92 -13.78
CA MET A 128 11.04 -2.08 -12.59
C MET A 128 10.41 -0.70 -12.86
N VAL A 129 10.83 -0.03 -13.95
CA VAL A 129 10.27 1.27 -14.33
C VAL A 129 8.78 1.16 -14.66
N ARG A 130 8.36 0.10 -15.37
CA ARG A 130 6.95 -0.16 -15.70
C ARG A 130 6.12 -0.44 -14.46
N LEU A 131 6.57 -1.35 -13.58
CA LEU A 131 5.91 -1.66 -12.29
C LEU A 131 5.69 -0.40 -11.45
N ARG A 132 6.69 0.49 -11.43
CA ARG A 132 6.61 1.75 -10.72
C ARG A 132 5.56 2.68 -11.30
N ARG A 133 5.51 2.83 -12.63
CA ARG A 133 4.52 3.68 -13.33
C ARG A 133 3.10 3.15 -13.17
N GLU A 134 2.91 1.83 -13.26
CA GLU A 134 1.61 1.18 -13.08
C GLU A 134 1.06 1.35 -11.66
N ASN A 135 1.90 1.23 -10.65
CA ASN A 135 1.47 1.16 -9.25
C ASN A 135 1.61 2.47 -8.47
N HIS A 136 2.22 3.50 -9.04
CA HIS A 136 2.61 4.75 -8.36
C HIS A 136 3.41 4.52 -7.05
N SER A 137 3.90 3.30 -6.85
CA SER A 137 4.73 2.90 -5.72
C SER A 137 5.69 1.80 -6.13
N ASP A 138 6.94 1.94 -5.76
CA ASP A 138 7.95 0.91 -5.97
C ASP A 138 7.90 -0.11 -4.83
N PRO A 139 7.54 -1.37 -5.08
CA PRO A 139 7.49 -2.38 -4.03
C PRO A 139 8.87 -2.65 -3.41
N LEU A 140 9.96 -2.46 -4.17
CA LEU A 140 11.32 -2.71 -3.70
C LEU A 140 11.82 -1.60 -2.76
N LEU A 141 11.49 -0.33 -3.03
CA LEU A 141 11.88 0.80 -2.19
C LEU A 141 11.34 0.73 -0.76
N ARG A 142 10.27 -0.01 -0.54
CA ARG A 142 9.69 -0.18 0.79
C ARG A 142 10.65 -0.82 1.78
N VAL A 143 11.55 -1.66 1.31
CA VAL A 143 12.59 -2.30 2.14
C VAL A 143 13.56 -1.26 2.66
N VAL A 144 13.89 -0.27 1.82
CA VAL A 144 14.89 0.77 2.17
C VAL A 144 14.30 1.83 3.10
N PHE A 145 13.05 2.22 2.85
CA PHE A 145 12.39 3.31 3.57
C PHE A 145 11.40 2.85 4.65
N SER A 146 11.40 1.57 5.02
CA SER A 146 10.52 1.13 6.11
C SER A 146 10.99 1.72 7.43
N LEU A 147 10.17 2.61 7.98
CA LEU A 147 10.40 3.28 9.27
C LEU A 147 9.83 2.49 10.46
N GLY A 148 9.48 1.23 10.25
CA GLY A 148 8.84 0.38 11.24
C GLY A 148 9.76 -0.01 12.42
N ASN A 149 9.20 -0.72 13.39
CA ASN A 149 9.91 -1.35 14.50
C ASN A 149 11.01 -2.29 13.97
N MET A 150 12.04 -2.54 14.78
CA MET A 150 13.18 -3.39 14.38
C MET A 150 12.75 -4.77 13.88
N ASP A 151 11.77 -5.39 14.53
CA ASP A 151 11.27 -6.72 14.17
C ASP A 151 10.61 -6.77 12.78
N GLU A 152 9.87 -5.71 12.43
CA GLU A 152 9.19 -5.59 11.14
C GLU A 152 10.15 -5.31 10.00
N ARG A 153 11.17 -4.49 10.27
CA ARG A 153 12.27 -4.26 9.31
C ARG A 153 13.02 -5.55 9.02
N THR A 154 13.25 -6.35 10.05
CA THR A 154 13.91 -7.64 9.92
C THR A 154 13.08 -8.57 9.05
N LEU A 155 11.78 -8.71 9.30
CA LEU A 155 10.89 -9.55 8.50
C LEU A 155 10.83 -9.10 7.02
N LEU A 156 10.72 -7.79 6.75
CA LEU A 156 10.73 -7.27 5.38
C LEU A 156 12.05 -7.53 4.67
N ARG A 157 13.18 -7.37 5.37
CA ARG A 157 14.52 -7.65 4.83
C ARG A 157 14.72 -9.13 4.54
N GLU A 158 14.30 -10.00 5.46
CA GLU A 158 14.39 -11.45 5.27
C GLU A 158 13.57 -11.90 4.06
N ARG A 159 12.33 -11.44 3.94
CA ARG A 159 11.49 -11.75 2.78
C ARG A 159 12.05 -11.20 1.47
N PHE A 160 12.56 -9.98 1.49
CA PHE A 160 13.21 -9.41 0.32
C PHE A 160 14.44 -10.24 -0.08
N ARG A 161 15.27 -10.59 0.89
CA ARG A 161 16.45 -11.41 0.65
C ARG A 161 16.07 -12.78 0.09
N GLU A 162 15.08 -13.43 0.67
CA GLU A 162 14.61 -14.75 0.23
C GLU A 162 13.93 -14.68 -1.15
N GLN A 163 12.96 -13.79 -1.32
CA GLN A 163 12.11 -13.77 -2.50
C GLN A 163 12.73 -13.03 -3.70
N VAL A 164 13.71 -12.16 -3.46
CA VAL A 164 14.34 -11.37 -4.52
C VAL A 164 15.82 -11.74 -4.66
N THR A 165 16.65 -11.46 -3.64
CA THR A 165 18.09 -11.56 -3.77
C THR A 165 18.58 -13.00 -3.95
N ALA A 166 18.09 -13.94 -3.13
CA ALA A 166 18.48 -15.35 -3.22
C ALA A 166 17.97 -16.01 -4.52
N ARG A 167 16.76 -15.65 -4.97
CA ARG A 167 16.24 -16.13 -6.26
C ARG A 167 17.08 -15.60 -7.43
N LEU A 168 17.48 -14.33 -7.39
CA LEU A 168 18.37 -13.75 -8.39
C LEU A 168 19.72 -14.45 -8.39
N ALA A 169 20.31 -14.70 -7.21
CA ALA A 169 21.57 -15.42 -7.06
C ALA A 169 21.50 -16.82 -7.69
N GLY A 170 20.41 -17.56 -7.44
CA GLY A 170 20.15 -18.86 -8.07
C GLY A 170 20.00 -18.78 -9.59
N LEU A 171 19.38 -17.71 -10.11
CA LEU A 171 19.16 -17.52 -11.54
C LEU A 171 20.46 -17.19 -12.30
N ILE A 172 21.30 -16.30 -11.73
CA ILE A 172 22.55 -15.88 -12.38
C ILE A 172 23.67 -16.91 -12.19
N GLY A 173 23.64 -17.66 -11.10
CA GLY A 173 24.61 -18.74 -10.82
C GLY A 173 26.08 -18.31 -10.85
N GLY A 174 26.95 -19.30 -10.78
CA GLY A 174 28.39 -19.10 -10.88
C GLY A 174 29.02 -18.48 -9.62
N GLU A 175 30.29 -18.10 -9.75
CA GLU A 175 31.07 -17.60 -8.64
C GLU A 175 30.51 -16.28 -8.09
N ARG A 176 30.55 -16.12 -6.77
CA ARG A 176 30.06 -14.92 -6.05
C ARG A 176 28.63 -14.49 -6.44
N SER A 177 27.80 -15.45 -6.86
CA SER A 177 26.41 -15.14 -7.31
C SER A 177 25.61 -14.41 -6.25
N GLU A 178 25.78 -14.71 -4.96
CA GLU A 178 25.11 -14.01 -3.86
C GLU A 178 25.52 -12.54 -3.79
N LEU A 179 26.84 -12.24 -3.77
CA LEU A 179 27.33 -10.88 -3.76
C LEU A 179 26.88 -10.09 -5.01
N ARG A 180 26.94 -10.73 -6.19
CA ARG A 180 26.50 -10.09 -7.43
C ARG A 180 25.00 -9.79 -7.39
N ALA A 181 24.18 -10.69 -6.87
CA ALA A 181 22.75 -10.48 -6.69
C ALA A 181 22.46 -9.33 -5.70
N GLU A 182 23.21 -9.23 -4.61
CA GLU A 182 23.11 -8.10 -3.66
C GLU A 182 23.44 -6.77 -4.33
N LEU A 183 24.51 -6.72 -5.12
CA LEU A 183 24.90 -5.51 -5.85
C LEU A 183 23.87 -5.12 -6.93
N ILE A 184 23.32 -6.09 -7.65
CA ILE A 184 22.26 -5.87 -8.64
C ILE A 184 20.99 -5.32 -7.96
N THR A 185 20.56 -5.95 -6.87
CA THR A 185 19.36 -5.50 -6.14
C THR A 185 19.60 -4.11 -5.53
N GLY A 186 20.79 -3.83 -5.00
CA GLY A 186 21.17 -2.51 -4.50
C GLY A 186 21.12 -1.43 -5.59
N GLN A 187 21.62 -1.71 -6.78
CA GLN A 187 21.53 -0.78 -7.92
C GLN A 187 20.08 -0.53 -8.36
N LEU A 188 19.24 -1.56 -8.41
CA LEU A 188 17.82 -1.40 -8.73
C LEU A 188 17.08 -0.56 -7.67
N LEU A 189 17.37 -0.79 -6.39
CA LEU A 189 16.84 0.04 -5.30
C LEU A 189 17.32 1.49 -5.42
N GLY A 190 18.58 1.72 -5.77
CA GLY A 190 19.15 3.04 -6.03
C GLY A 190 18.46 3.75 -7.19
N LEU A 191 18.22 3.05 -8.31
CA LEU A 191 17.47 3.61 -9.45
C LEU A 191 16.05 4.00 -9.03
N GLY A 192 15.34 3.13 -8.31
CA GLY A 192 14.02 3.43 -7.80
C GLY A 192 14.00 4.63 -6.85
N ALA A 193 14.99 4.74 -5.96
CA ALA A 193 15.17 5.89 -5.07
C ALA A 193 15.41 7.18 -5.85
N THR A 194 16.29 7.16 -6.82
CA THR A 194 16.60 8.31 -7.70
C THR A 194 15.34 8.81 -8.40
N LEU A 195 14.59 7.92 -9.03
CA LEU A 195 13.33 8.26 -9.69
C LEU A 195 12.25 8.78 -8.73
N SER A 196 12.35 8.49 -7.41
CA SER A 196 11.44 9.00 -6.38
C SER A 196 11.86 10.36 -5.87
N LEU A 197 13.15 10.55 -5.60
CA LEU A 197 13.69 11.74 -4.97
C LEU A 197 13.67 12.96 -5.91
N HIS A 198 13.84 12.72 -7.22
CA HIS A 198 13.93 13.78 -8.22
C HIS A 198 12.61 13.94 -9.00
N ARG A 199 11.49 14.04 -8.27
CA ARG A 199 10.18 14.32 -8.88
C ARG A 199 9.75 15.77 -8.64
N PRO A 200 9.26 16.47 -9.70
CA PRO A 200 9.38 16.15 -11.13
C PRO A 200 10.83 16.27 -11.61
N GLY A 201 11.25 15.42 -12.55
CA GLY A 201 12.63 15.47 -13.03
C GLY A 201 12.88 14.63 -14.29
N ALA A 202 14.07 14.75 -14.86
CA ALA A 202 14.47 14.12 -16.10
C ALA A 202 14.19 12.60 -16.18
N GLY A 203 14.25 11.89 -15.04
CA GLY A 203 13.95 10.46 -15.00
C GLY A 203 12.45 10.14 -15.17
N GLU A 204 11.56 11.09 -14.92
CA GLU A 204 10.13 10.92 -15.13
C GLU A 204 9.77 11.18 -16.60
N GLU A 205 10.45 12.11 -17.24
CA GLU A 205 10.30 12.44 -18.66
C GLU A 205 10.98 11.40 -19.56
N ALA A 206 12.03 10.74 -19.07
CA ALA A 206 12.76 9.71 -19.82
C ALA A 206 11.88 8.50 -20.12
N THR A 207 12.00 7.94 -21.33
CA THR A 207 11.33 6.68 -21.66
C THR A 207 11.91 5.52 -20.85
N PRO A 208 11.15 4.45 -20.59
CA PRO A 208 11.68 3.25 -19.95
C PRO A 208 12.87 2.66 -20.71
N GLU A 209 12.82 2.74 -22.02
CA GLU A 209 13.85 2.26 -22.94
C GLU A 209 15.15 3.05 -22.78
N LEU A 210 15.09 4.39 -22.70
CA LEU A 210 16.26 5.23 -22.47
C LEU A 210 16.89 4.94 -21.10
N LEU A 211 16.07 4.79 -20.04
CA LEU A 211 16.58 4.42 -18.73
C LEU A 211 17.25 3.04 -18.75
N ALA A 212 16.68 2.09 -19.51
CA ALA A 212 17.28 0.78 -19.68
C ALA A 212 18.59 0.83 -20.46
N ASP A 213 18.69 1.63 -21.51
CA ASP A 213 19.91 1.78 -22.30
C ASP A 213 21.06 2.36 -21.47
N LEU A 214 20.76 3.30 -20.57
CA LEU A 214 21.75 3.93 -19.70
C LEU A 214 22.17 3.04 -18.54
N TYR A 215 21.23 2.28 -17.96
CA TYR A 215 21.46 1.61 -16.67
C TYR A 215 21.74 0.11 -16.79
N ALA A 216 21.14 -0.56 -17.76
CA ALA A 216 21.25 -2.00 -17.92
C ALA A 216 22.67 -2.54 -18.19
N PRO A 217 23.59 -1.84 -18.88
CA PRO A 217 24.93 -2.37 -19.12
C PRO A 217 25.71 -2.66 -17.81
N ALA A 218 25.52 -1.85 -16.76
CA ALA A 218 26.14 -2.08 -15.47
C ALA A 218 25.59 -3.33 -14.78
N LEU A 219 24.25 -3.49 -14.81
CA LEU A 219 23.59 -4.67 -14.27
C LEU A 219 23.97 -5.94 -15.04
N GLN A 220 24.01 -5.85 -16.39
CA GLN A 220 24.32 -7.01 -17.21
C GLN A 220 25.75 -7.55 -16.95
N ARG A 221 26.71 -6.68 -16.71
CA ARG A 221 28.07 -7.10 -16.29
C ARG A 221 28.06 -7.90 -14.99
N LEU A 222 27.28 -7.47 -14.00
CA LEU A 222 27.12 -8.22 -12.76
C LEU A 222 26.39 -9.55 -12.96
N ILE A 223 25.43 -9.61 -13.89
CA ILE A 223 24.67 -10.83 -14.21
C ILE A 223 25.57 -11.88 -14.89
N THR A 224 26.34 -11.47 -15.89
CA THR A 224 27.21 -12.38 -16.67
C THR A 224 28.49 -12.75 -15.93
N GLY A 225 28.85 -12.05 -14.86
CA GLY A 225 30.14 -12.18 -14.20
C GLY A 225 31.25 -11.41 -14.90
N HIS A 226 32.32 -11.14 -14.21
CA HIS A 226 33.50 -10.46 -14.78
C HIS A 226 34.55 -11.54 -15.06
N PRO A 227 34.95 -11.76 -16.32
CA PRO A 227 35.93 -12.80 -16.64
C PRO A 227 37.36 -12.53 -16.08
N ASP A 228 37.63 -11.30 -15.63
CA ASP A 228 38.97 -10.85 -15.25
C ASP A 228 39.17 -10.58 -13.75
N LEU A 229 38.26 -11.02 -12.86
CA LEU A 229 38.51 -10.91 -11.44
C LEU A 229 39.37 -12.11 -10.97
N PRO A 230 40.59 -11.89 -10.42
CA PRO A 230 41.41 -12.98 -9.95
C PRO A 230 40.72 -13.75 -8.82
N ASP A 231 40.85 -15.07 -8.87
CA ASP A 231 40.45 -15.97 -7.78
C ASP A 231 41.28 -15.59 -6.55
N GLN A 232 40.64 -15.10 -5.47
CA GLN A 232 41.26 -14.91 -4.16
C GLN A 232 40.73 -15.95 -3.20
#